data_51d2b9c53d18adb03c12db988b6995bd
#
_entry.id   51d2b9c53d18adb03c12db988b6995bd
#
_cell.length_a   1.000
_cell.length_b   1.000
_cell.length_c   1.000
_cell.angle_alpha   90.00
_cell.angle_beta   90.00
_cell.angle_gamma   90.00
#
_symmetry.space_group_name_H-M   'P 1'
#
loop_
_entity.id
_entity.type
_entity.pdbx_description
1 polymer ?
#
loop_
_entity_poly.entity_id
_entity_poly.type
_entity_poly.pdbx_seq_one_letter_code
_entity_poly.pdbx_strand_id
1 'polypeptide(L)'
;MTFNIKQVQLKDLLLEPIRNGLTKPKAIRGRGVPMIAMGEIFANNRIFSFPMERVPVTDKELSSSSIYEGDLLFARQSLVLEGAGKCCIVKEVNEPTVFESHLIRVRLDNSKALPDYIYYYFNSYQGKENIKTIVEQVAAAGIRGRDLVNLYIPIPPITVQQQILQVLMSIDDKIAINTTINENLEQQAQEIFSNLFPKCMSNGIAMSNIIDVRDGTHDSPKAKKEGYSLITSKHLQAYSVNKKEANLISYEDFNKINERSKVEYGDILISMIGTVGIISFISDKSIDFAIKNVGLFRTSQSAKLRFYVLNYLKTNEVANYIEQHLAGSTQKYISLTELRNLPIRIPSDEDLQEYNELISPIYGQIITLSKENQWLTELRDTLLPKLMNGEIDVSEVKI
;
A
#
# COMPACT_ATOMS: atom_id res chain seq x y z
N MET A 1 -25.33 -10.59 23.76
CA MET A 1 -25.73 -9.41 24.59
C MET A 1 -25.16 -8.17 23.92
N THR A 2 -26.00 -7.24 23.46
CA THR A 2 -25.54 -5.97 22.90
C THR A 2 -24.92 -5.16 24.05
N PHE A 3 -23.63 -4.91 23.98
CA PHE A 3 -22.92 -4.04 24.92
C PHE A 3 -23.32 -2.58 24.73
N ASN A 4 -23.27 -1.79 25.80
CA ASN A 4 -23.64 -0.38 25.74
C ASN A 4 -22.51 0.45 25.09
N ILE A 5 -22.78 1.01 23.92
CA ILE A 5 -21.86 1.92 23.22
C ILE A 5 -22.25 3.35 23.57
N LYS A 6 -21.32 4.11 24.15
CA LYS A 6 -21.50 5.53 24.46
C LYS A 6 -20.90 6.39 23.36
N GLN A 7 -21.58 7.45 22.98
CA GLN A 7 -21.01 8.50 22.14
C GLN A 7 -20.25 9.49 23.02
N VAL A 8 -18.92 9.52 22.89
CA VAL A 8 -18.02 10.31 23.74
C VAL A 8 -17.22 11.26 22.86
N GLN A 9 -17.04 12.50 23.27
CA GLN A 9 -16.18 13.42 22.53
C GLN A 9 -14.70 13.02 22.69
N LEU A 10 -13.91 13.13 21.63
CA LEU A 10 -12.49 12.75 21.67
C LEU A 10 -11.73 13.46 22.80
N LYS A 11 -12.07 14.74 23.09
CA LYS A 11 -11.45 15.49 24.20
C LYS A 11 -11.59 14.83 25.56
N ASP A 12 -12.68 14.08 25.80
CA ASP A 12 -12.96 13.43 27.08
C ASP A 12 -12.13 12.14 27.26
N LEU A 13 -11.51 11.67 26.18
CA LEU A 13 -10.65 10.48 26.14
C LEU A 13 -9.14 10.82 26.26
N LEU A 14 -8.80 12.11 26.24
CA LEU A 14 -7.40 12.53 26.23
C LEU A 14 -6.73 12.38 27.61
N LEU A 15 -5.46 11.96 27.60
CA LEU A 15 -4.56 12.01 28.74
C LEU A 15 -4.01 13.45 28.93
N GLU A 16 -3.72 14.12 27.81
CA GLU A 16 -3.21 15.49 27.76
C GLU A 16 -3.77 16.24 26.53
N PRO A 17 -3.74 17.58 26.52
CA PRO A 17 -4.20 18.34 25.37
C PRO A 17 -3.47 17.95 24.09
N ILE A 18 -4.19 17.93 22.96
CA ILE A 18 -3.60 17.71 21.64
C ILE A 18 -2.52 18.75 21.34
N ARG A 19 -1.54 18.37 20.51
CA ARG A 19 -0.46 19.28 20.12
C ARG A 19 -0.15 19.14 18.62
N ASN A 20 0.24 20.28 18.01
CA ASN A 20 0.95 20.28 16.75
C ASN A 20 2.45 20.07 17.00
N GLY A 21 3.16 19.49 16.03
CA GLY A 21 4.59 19.27 16.14
C GLY A 21 5.44 20.52 15.84
N LEU A 22 6.71 20.28 15.55
CA LEU A 22 7.72 21.32 15.37
C LEU A 22 7.84 21.75 13.91
N THR A 23 8.14 23.03 13.70
CA THR A 23 8.56 23.53 12.39
C THR A 23 10.07 23.63 12.37
N LYS A 24 10.74 22.81 11.54
CA LYS A 24 12.20 22.77 11.40
C LYS A 24 12.59 23.03 9.93
N PRO A 25 13.25 24.15 9.62
CA PRO A 25 13.72 24.44 8.26
C PRO A 25 14.68 23.36 7.74
N LYS A 26 14.65 23.08 6.44
CA LYS A 26 15.53 22.06 5.82
C LYS A 26 17.02 22.31 6.09
N ALA A 27 17.44 23.57 6.15
CA ALA A 27 18.83 23.96 6.32
C ALA A 27 19.47 23.47 7.65
N ILE A 28 18.66 23.15 8.67
CA ILE A 28 19.18 22.69 9.98
C ILE A 28 18.95 21.20 10.22
N ARG A 29 18.34 20.49 9.26
CA ARG A 29 18.06 19.05 9.35
C ARG A 29 19.32 18.22 9.13
N GLY A 30 19.28 16.92 9.44
CA GLY A 30 20.35 15.95 9.28
C GLY A 30 21.11 15.60 10.58
N ARG A 31 20.78 16.22 11.71
CA ARG A 31 21.37 15.93 13.03
C ARG A 31 20.34 16.07 14.15
N GLY A 32 20.61 15.49 15.31
CA GLY A 32 19.72 15.55 16.48
C GLY A 32 18.82 14.31 16.58
N VAL A 33 17.53 14.50 16.89
CA VAL A 33 16.59 13.41 17.10
C VAL A 33 15.74 13.14 15.83
N PRO A 34 15.23 11.91 15.65
CA PRO A 34 14.33 11.59 14.56
C PRO A 34 13.05 12.46 14.60
N MET A 35 12.52 12.79 13.42
CA MET A 35 11.28 13.54 13.29
C MET A 35 10.33 12.85 12.31
N ILE A 36 9.15 12.46 12.80
CA ILE A 36 8.06 11.99 11.93
C ILE A 36 7.50 13.17 11.16
N ALA A 37 7.52 13.10 9.84
CA ALA A 37 6.93 14.08 8.95
C ALA A 37 5.68 13.53 8.23
N MET A 38 5.08 14.32 7.37
CA MET A 38 3.90 13.92 6.57
C MET A 38 4.18 12.70 5.69
N GLY A 39 5.39 12.61 5.12
CA GLY A 39 5.79 11.50 4.26
C GLY A 39 5.65 10.15 4.95
N GLU A 40 6.13 10.04 6.18
CA GLU A 40 6.12 8.82 6.96
C GLU A 40 4.69 8.36 7.27
N ILE A 41 3.78 9.26 7.65
CA ILE A 41 2.39 8.88 7.95
C ILE A 41 1.57 8.57 6.68
N PHE A 42 1.94 9.13 5.52
CA PHE A 42 1.30 8.75 4.26
C PHE A 42 1.80 7.41 3.73
N ALA A 43 3.06 7.07 3.96
CA ALA A 43 3.64 5.79 3.59
C ALA A 43 3.21 4.65 4.54
N ASN A 44 2.99 4.95 5.83
CA ASN A 44 2.75 3.96 6.86
C ASN A 44 1.47 4.25 7.64
N ASN A 45 0.67 3.23 7.89
CA ASN A 45 -0.50 3.34 8.77
C ASN A 45 -0.13 3.12 10.24
N ARG A 46 0.94 2.38 10.50
CA ARG A 46 1.54 2.12 11.81
C ARG A 46 3.00 2.53 11.76
N ILE A 47 3.44 3.32 12.71
CA ILE A 47 4.80 3.83 12.80
C ILE A 47 5.60 2.94 13.73
N PHE A 48 6.57 2.25 13.16
CA PHE A 48 7.62 1.53 13.88
C PHE A 48 8.90 2.35 13.85
N SER A 49 9.91 1.92 14.59
CA SER A 49 11.24 2.52 14.50
C SER A 49 11.90 2.18 13.16
N PHE A 50 12.16 3.19 12.34
CA PHE A 50 12.88 3.11 11.06
C PHE A 50 13.71 4.38 10.84
N PRO A 51 14.65 4.38 9.90
CA PRO A 51 15.43 5.59 9.60
C PRO A 51 14.55 6.76 9.19
N MET A 52 14.61 7.85 9.95
CA MET A 52 13.88 9.09 9.74
C MET A 52 14.85 10.26 9.60
N GLU A 53 14.39 11.36 9.01
CA GLU A 53 15.13 12.61 8.99
C GLU A 53 15.34 13.13 10.43
N ARG A 54 16.53 13.61 10.75
CA ARG A 54 16.87 14.07 12.10
C ARG A 54 16.87 15.59 12.18
N VAL A 55 16.45 16.11 13.33
CA VAL A 55 16.38 17.54 13.59
C VAL A 55 16.96 17.93 14.94
N PRO A 56 17.64 19.08 15.05
CA PRO A 56 18.08 19.59 16.34
C PRO A 56 16.88 20.10 17.11
N VAL A 57 16.81 19.77 18.39
CA VAL A 57 15.75 20.20 19.31
C VAL A 57 16.35 20.72 20.61
N THR A 58 15.67 21.65 21.24
CA THR A 58 15.93 22.08 22.62
C THR A 58 15.21 21.14 23.59
N ASP A 59 15.64 21.10 24.86
CA ASP A 59 14.97 20.30 25.89
C ASP A 59 13.47 20.63 26.02
N LYS A 60 13.12 21.92 25.86
CA LYS A 60 11.72 22.37 25.87
C LYS A 60 10.92 21.83 24.68
N GLU A 61 11.50 21.85 23.49
CA GLU A 61 10.87 21.29 22.28
C GLU A 61 10.72 19.78 22.40
N LEU A 62 11.78 19.10 22.88
CA LEU A 62 11.75 17.66 23.11
C LEU A 62 10.65 17.31 24.10
N SER A 63 10.62 17.94 25.29
CA SER A 63 9.58 17.72 26.31
C SER A 63 8.18 17.92 25.79
N SER A 64 7.95 18.92 24.91
CA SER A 64 6.61 19.27 24.43
C SER A 64 6.15 18.46 23.23
N SER A 65 7.09 17.94 22.43
CA SER A 65 6.80 17.34 21.12
C SER A 65 7.30 15.90 20.99
N SER A 66 7.70 15.26 22.11
CA SER A 66 8.00 13.82 22.10
C SER A 66 6.77 13.01 21.81
N ILE A 67 6.98 11.96 21.04
CA ILE A 67 5.99 10.92 20.80
C ILE A 67 6.34 9.67 21.64
N TYR A 68 5.31 8.91 21.94
CA TYR A 68 5.42 7.64 22.65
C TYR A 68 4.57 6.57 21.96
N GLU A 69 4.82 5.32 22.29
CA GLU A 69 3.96 4.23 21.85
C GLU A 69 2.50 4.48 22.27
N GLY A 70 1.57 4.24 21.34
CA GLY A 70 0.15 4.52 21.51
C GLY A 70 -0.28 5.93 21.11
N ASP A 71 0.64 6.87 20.83
CA ASP A 71 0.24 8.16 20.30
C ASP A 71 -0.39 8.01 18.92
N LEU A 72 -1.49 8.74 18.68
CA LEU A 72 -2.12 8.86 17.37
C LEU A 72 -1.64 10.15 16.70
N LEU A 73 -1.24 10.04 15.45
CA LEU A 73 -0.85 11.18 14.62
C LEU A 73 -1.84 11.39 13.49
N PHE A 74 -2.40 12.59 13.40
CA PHE A 74 -3.34 12.96 12.36
C PHE A 74 -2.69 13.95 11.37
N ALA A 75 -2.85 13.70 10.07
CA ALA A 75 -2.44 14.65 9.04
C ALA A 75 -3.32 15.90 9.12
N ARG A 76 -2.70 17.03 9.45
CA ARG A 76 -3.40 18.31 9.56
C ARG A 76 -3.80 18.87 8.19
N GLN A 77 -3.01 18.62 7.15
CA GLN A 77 -3.20 19.14 5.80
C GLN A 77 -2.90 18.06 4.76
N SER A 78 -3.52 18.19 3.58
CA SER A 78 -3.22 17.34 2.43
C SER A 78 -3.52 18.06 1.13
N LEU A 79 -2.81 17.70 0.06
CA LEU A 79 -3.08 18.17 -1.30
C LEU A 79 -4.35 17.53 -1.88
N VAL A 80 -4.76 16.37 -1.33
CA VAL A 80 -5.98 15.66 -1.71
C VAL A 80 -6.92 15.57 -0.52
N LEU A 81 -8.23 15.61 -0.78
CA LEU A 81 -9.26 15.65 0.25
C LEU A 81 -9.16 14.47 1.23
N GLU A 82 -8.96 13.29 0.69
CA GLU A 82 -8.91 12.02 1.42
C GLU A 82 -7.68 11.89 2.35
N GLY A 83 -6.66 12.70 2.11
CA GLY A 83 -5.45 12.70 2.94
C GLY A 83 -5.56 13.55 4.21
N ALA A 84 -6.48 14.53 4.24
CA ALA A 84 -6.68 15.36 5.42
C ALA A 84 -7.33 14.55 6.54
N GLY A 85 -6.73 14.56 7.73
CA GLY A 85 -7.18 13.77 8.88
C GLY A 85 -6.78 12.29 8.83
N LYS A 86 -5.90 11.86 7.89
CA LYS A 86 -5.35 10.50 7.93
C LYS A 86 -4.75 10.23 9.30
N CYS A 87 -5.17 9.13 9.93
CA CYS A 87 -4.75 8.71 11.27
C CYS A 87 -3.73 7.58 11.19
N CYS A 88 -2.59 7.75 11.85
CA CYS A 88 -1.60 6.71 12.11
C CYS A 88 -1.44 6.49 13.60
N ILE A 89 -0.98 5.30 14.00
CA ILE A 89 -0.62 4.97 15.38
C ILE A 89 0.89 4.72 15.49
N VAL A 90 1.50 5.21 16.56
CA VAL A 90 2.90 4.94 16.90
C VAL A 90 2.95 3.60 17.66
N LYS A 91 3.69 2.63 17.13
CA LYS A 91 3.81 1.29 17.69
C LYS A 91 5.14 1.03 18.37
N GLU A 92 6.18 1.77 17.95
CA GLU A 92 7.52 1.59 18.53
C GLU A 92 8.32 2.89 18.45
N VAL A 93 9.02 3.23 19.54
CA VAL A 93 9.92 4.37 19.61
C VAL A 93 11.18 3.94 20.37
N ASN A 94 12.30 3.77 19.64
CA ASN A 94 13.57 3.27 20.23
C ASN A 94 14.48 4.38 20.76
N GLU A 95 14.21 5.63 20.37
CA GLU A 95 14.95 6.82 20.84
C GLU A 95 14.02 8.02 20.92
N PRO A 96 14.36 9.09 21.65
CA PRO A 96 13.56 10.30 21.72
C PRO A 96 13.26 10.83 20.32
N THR A 97 11.98 10.82 19.92
CA THR A 97 11.50 11.18 18.59
C THR A 97 10.45 12.28 18.69
N VAL A 98 10.47 13.21 17.74
CA VAL A 98 9.49 14.31 17.64
C VAL A 98 8.69 14.21 16.34
N PHE A 99 7.75 15.12 16.11
CA PHE A 99 6.92 15.15 14.92
C PHE A 99 6.77 16.59 14.37
N GLU A 100 6.48 16.70 13.07
CA GLU A 100 6.40 17.98 12.38
C GLU A 100 5.06 18.71 12.60
N SER A 101 5.05 20.04 12.37
CA SER A 101 3.91 20.92 12.62
C SER A 101 2.65 20.69 11.77
N HIS A 102 2.77 19.91 10.69
CA HIS A 102 1.64 19.48 9.86
C HIS A 102 0.92 18.25 10.41
N LEU A 103 1.33 17.77 11.57
CA LEU A 103 0.70 16.66 12.28
C LEU A 103 0.09 17.13 13.58
N ILE A 104 -1.01 16.49 14.00
CA ILE A 104 -1.66 16.68 15.29
C ILE A 104 -1.46 15.38 16.08
N ARG A 105 -0.81 15.47 17.26
CA ARG A 105 -0.70 14.36 18.19
C ARG A 105 -1.91 14.31 19.11
N VAL A 106 -2.50 13.12 19.23
CA VAL A 106 -3.54 12.75 20.18
C VAL A 106 -2.98 11.68 21.09
N ARG A 107 -2.92 11.93 22.40
CA ARG A 107 -2.51 10.97 23.44
C ARG A 107 -3.70 10.66 24.31
N LEU A 108 -4.05 9.38 24.37
CA LEU A 108 -5.25 8.89 25.03
C LEU A 108 -4.97 8.45 26.48
N ASP A 109 -5.98 8.59 27.32
CA ASP A 109 -6.05 7.96 28.61
C ASP A 109 -6.49 6.49 28.42
N ASN A 110 -5.55 5.57 28.59
CA ASN A 110 -5.79 4.14 28.37
C ASN A 110 -6.84 3.53 29.29
N SER A 111 -7.18 4.22 30.39
CA SER A 111 -8.29 3.79 31.25
C SER A 111 -9.67 4.08 30.65
N LYS A 112 -9.75 4.95 29.64
CA LYS A 112 -10.99 5.37 28.97
C LYS A 112 -11.11 4.77 27.56
N ALA A 113 -10.03 4.78 26.79
CA ALA A 113 -10.01 4.26 25.43
C ALA A 113 -8.63 3.72 25.06
N LEU A 114 -8.59 2.54 24.44
CA LEU A 114 -7.37 1.94 23.93
C LEU A 114 -6.94 2.62 22.63
N PRO A 115 -5.66 3.02 22.47
CA PRO A 115 -5.16 3.71 21.28
C PRO A 115 -5.43 2.95 19.98
N ASP A 116 -5.20 1.63 19.96
CA ASP A 116 -5.47 0.79 18.80
C ASP A 116 -6.97 0.77 18.44
N TYR A 117 -7.89 0.81 19.42
CA TYR A 117 -9.32 0.88 19.15
C TYR A 117 -9.67 2.19 18.41
N ILE A 118 -9.16 3.31 18.89
CA ILE A 118 -9.37 4.63 18.26
C ILE A 118 -8.72 4.70 16.90
N TYR A 119 -7.52 4.10 16.72
CA TYR A 119 -6.86 3.96 15.43
C TYR A 119 -7.73 3.19 14.43
N TYR A 120 -8.27 2.03 14.79
CA TYR A 120 -9.16 1.27 13.92
C TYR A 120 -10.45 2.04 13.61
N TYR A 121 -11.03 2.72 14.60
CA TYR A 121 -12.19 3.57 14.36
C TYR A 121 -11.92 4.61 13.27
N PHE A 122 -10.88 5.44 13.40
CA PHE A 122 -10.60 6.49 12.43
C PHE A 122 -10.16 5.96 11.06
N ASN A 123 -9.70 4.73 10.97
CA ASN A 123 -9.41 4.06 9.71
C ASN A 123 -10.59 3.28 9.13
N SER A 124 -11.70 3.12 9.87
CA SER A 124 -12.96 2.57 9.37
C SER A 124 -13.68 3.54 8.42
N TYR A 125 -14.66 3.03 7.67
CA TYR A 125 -15.54 3.87 6.85
C TYR A 125 -16.22 4.96 7.69
N GLN A 126 -16.80 4.59 8.84
CA GLN A 126 -17.51 5.52 9.74
C GLN A 126 -16.58 6.61 10.29
N GLY A 127 -15.37 6.24 10.72
CA GLY A 127 -14.38 7.19 11.23
C GLY A 127 -13.90 8.16 10.16
N LYS A 128 -13.70 7.68 8.93
CA LYS A 128 -13.35 8.52 7.78
C LYS A 128 -14.48 9.50 7.43
N GLU A 129 -15.73 9.04 7.42
CA GLU A 129 -16.89 9.94 7.22
C GLU A 129 -16.98 10.96 8.36
N ASN A 130 -16.71 10.55 9.60
CA ASN A 130 -16.69 11.49 10.73
C ASN A 130 -15.58 12.56 10.58
N ILE A 131 -14.39 12.18 10.14
CA ILE A 131 -13.30 13.13 9.81
C ILE A 131 -13.71 14.09 8.69
N LYS A 132 -14.39 13.60 7.63
CA LYS A 132 -14.84 14.45 6.52
C LYS A 132 -15.73 15.60 6.97
N THR A 133 -16.50 15.46 8.07
CA THR A 133 -17.36 16.52 8.60
C THR A 133 -16.61 17.75 9.06
N ILE A 134 -15.31 17.62 9.38
CA ILE A 134 -14.45 18.69 9.89
C ILE A 134 -13.35 19.11 8.90
N VAL A 135 -13.32 18.52 7.71
CA VAL A 135 -12.34 18.91 6.66
C VAL A 135 -12.79 20.22 6.02
N GLU A 136 -11.94 21.22 6.09
CA GLU A 136 -12.08 22.48 5.37
C GLU A 136 -11.24 22.43 4.09
N GLN A 137 -11.81 22.88 2.98
CA GLN A 137 -11.12 22.94 1.68
C GLN A 137 -11.11 24.39 1.19
N VAL A 138 -9.95 25.06 1.36
CA VAL A 138 -9.75 26.42 0.83
C VAL A 138 -8.74 26.37 -0.31
N ALA A 139 -7.45 26.17 -0.03
CA ALA A 139 -6.39 25.97 -1.02
C ALA A 139 -5.81 24.55 -0.93
N ALA A 140 -5.75 23.99 0.27
CA ALA A 140 -5.45 22.61 0.58
C ALA A 140 -6.52 22.09 1.53
N ALA A 141 -6.82 20.79 1.47
CA ALA A 141 -7.71 20.16 2.44
C ALA A 141 -7.02 20.10 3.81
N GLY A 142 -7.77 20.38 4.89
CA GLY A 142 -7.17 20.38 6.21
C GLY A 142 -8.18 20.25 7.34
N ILE A 143 -7.70 19.83 8.51
CA ILE A 143 -8.45 19.75 9.76
C ILE A 143 -7.84 20.66 10.82
N ARG A 144 -8.67 21.15 11.72
CA ARG A 144 -8.21 21.92 12.90
C ARG A 144 -8.30 21.03 14.14
N GLY A 145 -7.28 21.12 15.00
CA GLY A 145 -7.26 20.34 16.24
C GLY A 145 -8.49 20.58 17.12
N ARG A 146 -9.00 21.82 17.20
CA ARG A 146 -10.21 22.15 17.96
C ARG A 146 -11.46 21.40 17.47
N ASP A 147 -11.54 21.13 16.15
CA ASP A 147 -12.70 20.47 15.56
C ASP A 147 -12.53 18.94 15.71
N LEU A 148 -11.28 18.43 15.57
CA LEU A 148 -10.95 17.02 15.82
C LEU A 148 -11.35 16.57 17.24
N VAL A 149 -11.03 17.36 18.28
CA VAL A 149 -11.32 16.96 19.68
C VAL A 149 -12.81 16.96 20.03
N ASN A 150 -13.63 17.63 19.22
CA ASN A 150 -15.08 17.66 19.42
C ASN A 150 -15.84 16.56 18.65
N LEU A 151 -15.15 15.74 17.87
CA LEU A 151 -15.77 14.59 17.21
C LEU A 151 -16.30 13.60 18.25
N TYR A 152 -17.51 13.10 18.01
CA TYR A 152 -18.09 12.01 18.78
C TYR A 152 -17.62 10.67 18.27
N ILE A 153 -17.20 9.80 19.19
CA ILE A 153 -16.66 8.47 18.91
C ILE A 153 -17.48 7.44 19.68
N PRO A 154 -17.90 6.35 19.05
CA PRO A 154 -18.58 5.25 19.73
C PRO A 154 -17.57 4.48 20.59
N ILE A 155 -17.78 4.50 21.93
CA ILE A 155 -16.88 3.88 22.90
C ILE A 155 -17.63 2.80 23.67
N PRO A 156 -17.32 1.51 23.43
CA PRO A 156 -17.77 0.41 24.29
C PRO A 156 -16.90 0.31 25.55
N PRO A 157 -17.30 -0.51 26.55
CA PRO A 157 -16.45 -0.83 27.70
C PRO A 157 -15.05 -1.30 27.30
N ILE A 158 -14.03 -1.02 28.12
CA ILE A 158 -12.62 -1.39 27.83
C ILE A 158 -12.45 -2.88 27.52
N THR A 159 -13.15 -3.75 28.25
CA THR A 159 -13.12 -5.21 28.01
C THR A 159 -13.61 -5.58 26.60
N VAL A 160 -14.61 -4.89 26.10
CA VAL A 160 -15.14 -5.08 24.73
C VAL A 160 -14.16 -4.51 23.70
N GLN A 161 -13.55 -3.34 23.98
CA GLN A 161 -12.47 -2.82 23.12
C GLN A 161 -11.33 -3.83 22.98
N GLN A 162 -10.90 -4.46 24.09
CA GLN A 162 -9.86 -5.50 24.08
C GLN A 162 -10.26 -6.71 23.22
N GLN A 163 -11.49 -7.18 23.33
CA GLN A 163 -12.00 -8.31 22.53
C GLN A 163 -12.05 -7.97 21.04
N ILE A 164 -12.54 -6.76 20.68
CA ILE A 164 -12.53 -6.27 19.30
C ILE A 164 -11.10 -6.22 18.75
N LEU A 165 -10.18 -5.66 19.55
CA LEU A 165 -8.77 -5.57 19.16
C LEU A 165 -8.12 -6.93 18.98
N GLN A 166 -8.44 -7.91 19.84
CA GLN A 166 -7.91 -9.26 19.71
C GLN A 166 -8.25 -9.86 18.33
N VAL A 167 -9.49 -9.68 17.85
CA VAL A 167 -9.91 -10.14 16.52
C VAL A 167 -9.17 -9.39 15.41
N LEU A 168 -9.21 -8.05 15.43
CA LEU A 168 -8.66 -7.23 14.35
C LEU A 168 -7.13 -7.32 14.26
N MET A 169 -6.45 -7.35 15.41
CA MET A 169 -4.99 -7.45 15.46
C MET A 169 -4.51 -8.83 15.01
N SER A 170 -5.21 -9.92 15.36
CA SER A 170 -4.85 -11.26 14.89
C SER A 170 -4.87 -11.35 13.35
N ILE A 171 -5.82 -10.66 12.70
CA ILE A 171 -5.90 -10.58 11.23
C ILE A 171 -4.71 -9.76 10.69
N ASP A 172 -4.46 -8.59 11.26
CA ASP A 172 -3.35 -7.72 10.81
C ASP A 172 -1.98 -8.37 11.06
N ASP A 173 -1.80 -9.07 12.18
CA ASP A 173 -0.57 -9.81 12.48
C ASP A 173 -0.35 -10.95 11.48
N LYS A 174 -1.40 -11.67 11.11
CA LYS A 174 -1.32 -12.71 10.06
C LYS A 174 -0.94 -12.12 8.70
N ILE A 175 -1.53 -10.97 8.33
CA ILE A 175 -1.16 -10.24 7.10
C ILE A 175 0.32 -9.83 7.15
N ALA A 176 0.80 -9.30 8.27
CA ALA A 176 2.20 -8.89 8.45
C ALA A 176 3.15 -10.08 8.34
N ILE A 177 2.85 -11.21 9.00
CA ILE A 177 3.64 -12.43 8.91
C ILE A 177 3.71 -12.94 7.47
N ASN A 178 2.57 -13.04 6.79
CA ASN A 178 2.51 -13.48 5.40
C ASN A 178 3.31 -12.55 4.48
N THR A 179 3.27 -11.23 4.73
CA THR A 179 4.04 -10.24 3.97
C THR A 179 5.53 -10.47 4.15
N THR A 180 6.00 -10.64 5.38
CA THR A 180 7.42 -10.93 5.68
C THR A 180 7.88 -12.25 5.05
N ILE A 181 7.04 -13.29 5.07
CA ILE A 181 7.34 -14.56 4.41
C ILE A 181 7.47 -14.33 2.89
N ASN A 182 6.57 -13.58 2.28
CA ASN A 182 6.62 -13.28 0.84
C ASN A 182 7.88 -12.50 0.46
N GLU A 183 8.27 -11.49 1.25
CA GLU A 183 9.51 -10.73 1.03
C GLU A 183 10.74 -11.65 1.06
N ASN A 184 10.83 -12.56 2.04
CA ASN A 184 11.92 -13.53 2.15
C ASN A 184 11.93 -14.51 0.96
N LEU A 185 10.76 -15.00 0.54
CA LEU A 185 10.62 -15.90 -0.61
C LEU A 185 10.98 -15.19 -1.93
N GLU A 186 10.60 -13.92 -2.08
CA GLU A 186 11.00 -13.11 -3.25
C GLU A 186 12.52 -12.91 -3.30
N GLN A 187 13.14 -12.62 -2.16
CA GLN A 187 14.59 -12.49 -2.08
C GLN A 187 15.27 -13.81 -2.45
N GLN A 188 14.82 -14.96 -1.93
CA GLN A 188 15.33 -16.27 -2.29
C GLN A 188 15.18 -16.55 -3.80
N ALA A 189 14.00 -16.24 -4.37
CA ALA A 189 13.75 -16.38 -5.80
C ALA A 189 14.73 -15.54 -6.63
N GLN A 190 15.00 -14.32 -6.23
CA GLN A 190 15.92 -13.41 -6.91
C GLN A 190 17.38 -13.86 -6.76
N GLU A 191 17.77 -14.41 -5.63
CA GLU A 191 19.11 -15.00 -5.41
C GLU A 191 19.33 -16.23 -6.28
N ILE A 192 18.36 -17.17 -6.34
CA ILE A 192 18.41 -18.33 -7.22
C ILE A 192 18.57 -17.88 -8.68
N PHE A 193 17.75 -16.91 -9.13
CA PHE A 193 17.82 -16.36 -10.46
C PHE A 193 19.19 -15.74 -10.76
N SER A 194 19.72 -14.91 -9.88
CA SER A 194 21.00 -14.22 -10.06
C SER A 194 22.18 -15.18 -10.10
N ASN A 195 22.13 -16.27 -9.32
CA ASN A 195 23.18 -17.27 -9.28
C ASN A 195 23.20 -18.13 -10.57
N LEU A 196 22.03 -18.51 -11.07
CA LEU A 196 21.92 -19.34 -12.28
C LEU A 196 22.11 -18.49 -13.56
N PHE A 197 21.68 -17.24 -13.54
CA PHE A 197 21.67 -16.36 -14.73
C PHE A 197 22.38 -15.01 -14.51
N PRO A 198 23.65 -14.98 -14.11
CA PRO A 198 24.36 -13.75 -13.73
C PRO A 198 24.57 -12.75 -14.86
N LYS A 199 24.27 -13.11 -16.11
CA LYS A 199 24.43 -12.26 -17.31
C LYS A 199 23.17 -12.31 -18.16
N CYS A 200 22.00 -12.18 -17.54
CA CYS A 200 20.72 -12.33 -18.23
C CYS A 200 20.42 -11.24 -19.29
N MET A 201 21.11 -10.10 -19.23
CA MET A 201 20.99 -9.02 -20.21
C MET A 201 22.12 -9.02 -21.26
N SER A 202 23.29 -9.57 -20.93
CA SER A 202 24.48 -9.55 -21.79
C SER A 202 24.29 -10.41 -23.05
N ASN A 203 24.55 -9.84 -24.23
CA ASN A 203 24.31 -10.47 -25.53
C ASN A 203 22.86 -10.93 -25.71
N GLY A 204 21.93 -10.26 -25.07
CA GLY A 204 20.50 -10.56 -25.17
C GLY A 204 19.92 -10.16 -26.53
N ILE A 205 18.82 -10.80 -26.89
CA ILE A 205 17.97 -10.41 -28.02
C ILE A 205 16.79 -9.59 -27.48
N ALA A 206 16.11 -8.85 -28.36
CA ALA A 206 14.95 -8.05 -27.97
C ALA A 206 13.84 -8.93 -27.33
N MET A 207 13.25 -8.47 -26.23
CA MET A 207 12.18 -9.17 -25.51
C MET A 207 11.02 -9.57 -26.44
N SER A 208 10.69 -8.72 -27.41
CA SER A 208 9.64 -8.98 -28.41
C SER A 208 9.92 -10.17 -29.33
N ASN A 209 11.17 -10.64 -29.43
CA ASN A 209 11.51 -11.84 -30.18
C ASN A 209 11.23 -13.13 -29.38
N ILE A 210 10.93 -12.99 -28.09
CA ILE A 210 10.75 -14.12 -27.14
C ILE A 210 9.31 -14.26 -26.70
N ILE A 211 8.69 -13.15 -26.32
CA ILE A 211 7.30 -13.07 -25.89
C ILE A 211 6.61 -11.87 -26.55
N ASP A 212 5.29 -11.96 -26.71
CA ASP A 212 4.50 -10.85 -27.22
C ASP A 212 4.42 -9.76 -26.14
N VAL A 213 4.92 -8.56 -26.47
CA VAL A 213 4.91 -7.38 -25.59
C VAL A 213 3.94 -6.36 -26.15
N ARG A 214 2.93 -6.04 -25.36
CA ARG A 214 1.84 -5.10 -25.67
C ARG A 214 1.78 -3.95 -24.66
N ASP A 215 0.93 -2.99 -24.92
CA ASP A 215 0.49 -2.00 -23.96
C ASP A 215 -1.02 -1.86 -23.97
N GLY A 216 -1.56 -1.32 -22.89
CA GLY A 216 -2.97 -0.98 -22.79
C GLY A 216 -3.38 0.18 -23.68
N THR A 217 -4.66 0.51 -23.69
CA THR A 217 -5.15 1.66 -24.42
C THR A 217 -4.54 2.97 -23.93
N HIS A 218 -4.38 3.93 -24.83
CA HIS A 218 -4.07 5.33 -24.50
C HIS A 218 -5.33 6.19 -24.41
N ASP A 219 -6.45 5.71 -24.96
CA ASP A 219 -7.73 6.39 -24.91
C ASP A 219 -8.23 6.52 -23.46
N SER A 220 -9.13 7.47 -23.24
CA SER A 220 -9.82 7.68 -21.98
C SER A 220 -11.30 7.38 -22.12
N PRO A 221 -11.72 6.09 -22.03
CA PRO A 221 -13.13 5.73 -22.05
C PRO A 221 -13.91 6.49 -20.99
N LYS A 222 -15.16 6.79 -21.26
CA LYS A 222 -16.03 7.46 -20.30
C LYS A 222 -16.30 6.55 -19.11
N ALA A 223 -16.10 7.08 -17.90
CA ALA A 223 -16.41 6.37 -16.68
C ALA A 223 -17.92 6.02 -16.61
N LYS A 224 -18.21 4.82 -16.13
CA LYS A 224 -19.55 4.27 -15.91
C LYS A 224 -19.77 4.01 -14.43
N LYS A 225 -21.05 3.90 -14.02
CA LYS A 225 -21.40 3.48 -12.65
C LYS A 225 -21.23 1.98 -12.45
N GLU A 226 -21.41 1.21 -13.52
CA GLU A 226 -21.28 -0.25 -13.57
C GLU A 226 -20.50 -0.65 -14.82
N GLY A 227 -19.76 -1.76 -14.76
CA GLY A 227 -18.98 -2.25 -15.89
C GLY A 227 -17.68 -2.94 -15.46
N TYR A 228 -16.68 -2.85 -16.29
CA TYR A 228 -15.38 -3.50 -16.13
C TYR A 228 -14.31 -2.51 -15.68
N SER A 229 -13.41 -2.94 -14.81
CA SER A 229 -12.35 -2.08 -14.28
C SER A 229 -11.32 -1.70 -15.35
N LEU A 230 -10.93 -0.43 -15.40
CA LEU A 230 -9.83 0.06 -16.22
C LEU A 230 -8.59 0.28 -15.36
N ILE A 231 -7.67 -0.65 -15.43
CA ILE A 231 -6.45 -0.69 -14.62
C ILE A 231 -5.38 0.23 -15.21
N THR A 232 -4.80 1.07 -14.36
CA THR A 232 -3.67 1.96 -14.69
C THR A 232 -2.51 1.69 -13.72
N SER A 233 -1.37 2.36 -13.91
CA SER A 233 -0.17 2.18 -13.08
C SER A 233 -0.43 2.22 -11.57
N LYS A 234 -1.32 3.08 -11.10
CA LYS A 234 -1.65 3.22 -9.66
C LYS A 234 -2.39 2.02 -9.04
N HIS A 235 -2.94 1.15 -9.88
CA HIS A 235 -3.70 -0.02 -9.45
C HIS A 235 -2.87 -1.29 -9.40
N LEU A 236 -1.61 -1.26 -9.88
CA LEU A 236 -0.74 -2.42 -9.89
C LEU A 236 -0.26 -2.77 -8.48
N GLN A 237 -0.36 -4.04 -8.14
CA GLN A 237 0.20 -4.65 -6.93
C GLN A 237 1.07 -5.84 -7.35
N ALA A 238 1.98 -6.29 -6.50
CA ALA A 238 2.99 -7.30 -6.88
C ALA A 238 2.39 -8.57 -7.54
N TYR A 239 1.28 -9.08 -7.00
CA TYR A 239 0.65 -10.33 -7.48
C TYR A 239 -0.84 -10.19 -7.79
N SER A 240 -1.31 -8.97 -7.96
CA SER A 240 -2.72 -8.67 -8.22
C SER A 240 -2.90 -7.24 -8.74
N VAL A 241 -4.15 -6.85 -8.95
CA VAL A 241 -4.54 -5.47 -9.24
C VAL A 241 -5.60 -4.97 -8.27
N ASN A 242 -5.48 -3.72 -7.81
CA ASN A 242 -6.52 -3.09 -7.00
C ASN A 242 -7.64 -2.56 -7.90
N LYS A 243 -8.76 -3.28 -7.94
CA LYS A 243 -9.94 -2.88 -8.74
C LYS A 243 -10.85 -1.88 -8.02
N LYS A 244 -10.75 -1.74 -6.69
CA LYS A 244 -11.68 -0.93 -5.87
C LYS A 244 -11.68 0.55 -6.25
N GLU A 245 -10.53 1.09 -6.67
CA GLU A 245 -10.36 2.50 -7.05
C GLU A 245 -10.31 2.71 -8.57
N ALA A 246 -10.51 1.65 -9.35
CA ALA A 246 -10.46 1.73 -10.80
C ALA A 246 -11.74 2.33 -11.37
N ASN A 247 -11.61 3.21 -12.37
CA ASN A 247 -12.75 3.63 -13.14
C ASN A 247 -13.40 2.43 -13.86
N LEU A 248 -14.71 2.36 -13.85
CA LEU A 248 -15.44 1.36 -14.60
C LEU A 248 -15.71 1.86 -16.03
N ILE A 249 -15.62 0.96 -17.00
CA ILE A 249 -15.85 1.22 -18.43
C ILE A 249 -16.97 0.30 -18.98
N SER A 250 -17.52 0.66 -20.13
CA SER A 250 -18.57 -0.15 -20.78
C SER A 250 -18.03 -1.50 -21.26
N TYR A 251 -18.96 -2.44 -21.50
CA TYR A 251 -18.63 -3.75 -22.10
C TYR A 251 -17.99 -3.59 -23.50
N GLU A 252 -18.46 -2.64 -24.28
CA GLU A 252 -17.93 -2.35 -25.61
C GLU A 252 -16.49 -1.86 -25.55
N ASP A 253 -16.20 -0.88 -24.67
CA ASP A 253 -14.84 -0.39 -24.47
C ASP A 253 -13.91 -1.49 -23.94
N PHE A 254 -14.41 -2.30 -22.99
CA PHE A 254 -13.67 -3.45 -22.45
C PHE A 254 -13.27 -4.43 -23.56
N ASN A 255 -14.21 -4.83 -24.41
CA ASN A 255 -13.92 -5.75 -25.52
C ASN A 255 -12.96 -5.14 -26.53
N LYS A 256 -13.21 -3.89 -26.95
CA LYS A 256 -12.34 -3.18 -27.91
C LYS A 256 -10.88 -3.09 -27.40
N ILE A 257 -10.67 -2.78 -26.13
CA ILE A 257 -9.33 -2.73 -25.55
C ILE A 257 -8.69 -4.12 -25.54
N ASN A 258 -9.48 -5.14 -25.16
CA ASN A 258 -8.99 -6.50 -25.04
C ASN A 258 -8.77 -7.23 -26.37
N GLU A 259 -9.26 -6.72 -27.50
CA GLU A 259 -8.84 -7.21 -28.84
C GLU A 259 -7.32 -7.12 -29.03
N ARG A 260 -6.70 -6.06 -28.45
CA ARG A 260 -5.25 -5.83 -28.57
C ARG A 260 -4.46 -6.27 -27.34
N SER A 261 -4.96 -6.00 -26.16
CA SER A 261 -4.21 -6.09 -24.89
C SER A 261 -4.95 -6.89 -23.82
N LYS A 262 -5.59 -8.00 -24.23
CA LYS A 262 -6.21 -8.92 -23.28
C LYS A 262 -5.16 -9.51 -22.35
N VAL A 263 -5.39 -9.33 -21.05
CA VAL A 263 -4.57 -9.88 -19.97
C VAL A 263 -5.07 -11.28 -19.61
N GLU A 264 -4.17 -12.20 -19.35
CA GLU A 264 -4.47 -13.58 -18.97
C GLU A 264 -3.68 -14.00 -17.72
N TYR A 265 -4.12 -15.10 -17.07
CA TYR A 265 -3.40 -15.68 -15.95
C TYR A 265 -1.95 -15.99 -16.32
N GLY A 266 -1.02 -15.53 -15.51
CA GLY A 266 0.40 -15.74 -15.71
C GLY A 266 1.07 -14.68 -16.58
N ASP A 267 0.36 -13.63 -17.01
CA ASP A 267 0.96 -12.46 -17.63
C ASP A 267 1.62 -11.56 -16.59
N ILE A 268 2.51 -10.68 -17.06
CA ILE A 268 3.19 -9.70 -16.24
C ILE A 268 2.84 -8.31 -16.75
N LEU A 269 2.38 -7.46 -15.83
CA LEU A 269 2.14 -6.05 -16.10
C LEU A 269 3.29 -5.20 -15.57
N ILE A 270 3.57 -4.07 -16.26
CA ILE A 270 4.54 -3.07 -15.81
C ILE A 270 3.96 -1.67 -15.96
N SER A 271 4.15 -0.84 -14.95
CA SER A 271 3.75 0.56 -15.03
C SER A 271 4.64 1.33 -16.01
N MET A 272 4.02 2.02 -16.98
CA MET A 272 4.72 2.76 -18.03
C MET A 272 4.77 4.27 -17.77
N ILE A 273 3.89 4.82 -16.93
CA ILE A 273 3.73 6.28 -16.71
C ILE A 273 3.61 6.57 -15.21
N GLY A 274 4.17 7.68 -14.78
CA GLY A 274 4.19 8.11 -13.37
C GLY A 274 5.29 7.42 -12.60
N THR A 275 4.96 6.56 -11.64
CA THR A 275 5.93 5.65 -11.01
C THR A 275 6.17 4.50 -11.98
N VAL A 276 7.20 4.64 -12.84
CA VAL A 276 7.54 3.66 -13.87
C VAL A 276 8.27 2.47 -13.24
N GLY A 277 8.01 1.25 -13.77
CA GLY A 277 8.73 0.04 -13.36
C GLY A 277 8.07 -0.78 -12.25
N ILE A 278 6.86 -0.44 -11.81
CA ILE A 278 6.08 -1.30 -10.91
C ILE A 278 5.66 -2.55 -11.67
N ILE A 279 6.08 -3.72 -11.18
CA ILE A 279 5.81 -5.02 -11.78
C ILE A 279 4.67 -5.69 -11.04
N SER A 280 3.71 -6.24 -11.80
CA SER A 280 2.57 -7.00 -11.27
C SER A 280 2.43 -8.33 -12.01
N PHE A 281 2.53 -9.43 -11.30
CA PHE A 281 2.25 -10.76 -11.83
C PHE A 281 0.76 -11.07 -11.69
N ILE A 282 0.11 -11.48 -12.77
CA ILE A 282 -1.32 -11.77 -12.77
C ILE A 282 -1.58 -13.19 -12.29
N SER A 283 -1.98 -13.31 -11.05
CA SER A 283 -2.23 -14.60 -10.38
C SER A 283 -3.70 -15.05 -10.40
N ASP A 284 -4.62 -14.20 -10.87
CA ASP A 284 -6.04 -14.51 -10.97
C ASP A 284 -6.35 -15.25 -12.28
N LYS A 285 -7.20 -16.29 -12.19
CA LYS A 285 -7.62 -17.06 -13.36
C LYS A 285 -8.77 -16.39 -14.12
N SER A 286 -9.57 -15.58 -13.45
CA SER A 286 -10.67 -14.82 -14.06
C SER A 286 -10.31 -13.36 -14.16
N ILE A 287 -10.14 -12.87 -15.38
CA ILE A 287 -9.73 -11.49 -15.66
C ILE A 287 -10.93 -10.72 -16.18
N ASP A 288 -11.38 -9.74 -15.40
CA ASP A 288 -12.54 -8.89 -15.64
C ASP A 288 -12.17 -7.40 -15.75
N PHE A 289 -10.95 -7.11 -16.21
CA PHE A 289 -10.45 -5.75 -16.36
C PHE A 289 -9.72 -5.56 -17.69
N ALA A 290 -9.62 -4.30 -18.12
CA ALA A 290 -8.78 -3.86 -19.21
C ALA A 290 -7.66 -2.97 -18.68
N ILE A 291 -6.60 -2.74 -19.46
CA ILE A 291 -5.43 -1.96 -19.06
C ILE A 291 -5.28 -0.68 -19.88
N LYS A 292 -4.78 0.39 -19.21
CA LYS A 292 -4.50 1.68 -19.82
C LYS A 292 -3.12 2.18 -19.40
N ASN A 293 -2.27 2.51 -20.38
CA ASN A 293 -0.90 3.01 -20.14
C ASN A 293 -0.07 2.07 -19.24
N VAL A 294 -0.28 0.79 -19.39
CA VAL A 294 0.40 -0.30 -18.67
C VAL A 294 0.97 -1.25 -19.71
N GLY A 295 2.24 -1.61 -19.58
CA GLY A 295 2.90 -2.61 -20.41
C GLY A 295 2.45 -4.02 -20.01
N LEU A 296 2.35 -4.90 -20.99
CA LEU A 296 1.90 -6.28 -20.86
C LEU A 296 2.92 -7.21 -21.50
N PHE A 297 3.55 -8.06 -20.71
CA PHE A 297 4.38 -9.17 -21.15
C PHE A 297 3.53 -10.45 -21.11
N ARG A 298 3.18 -10.99 -22.27
CA ARG A 298 2.25 -12.13 -22.40
C ARG A 298 2.93 -13.47 -22.10
N THR A 299 3.42 -13.60 -20.88
CA THR A 299 4.08 -14.82 -20.39
C THR A 299 3.10 -15.99 -20.20
N SER A 300 1.79 -15.74 -20.25
CA SER A 300 0.76 -16.78 -20.35
C SER A 300 0.95 -17.71 -21.55
N GLN A 301 1.52 -17.20 -22.65
CA GLN A 301 1.79 -17.95 -23.87
C GLN A 301 2.98 -18.91 -23.75
N SER A 302 3.85 -18.74 -22.76
CA SER A 302 5.02 -19.58 -22.52
C SER A 302 5.23 -19.82 -21.02
N ALA A 303 4.55 -20.83 -20.47
CA ALA A 303 4.62 -21.14 -19.04
C ALA A 303 6.07 -21.38 -18.54
N LYS A 304 6.96 -21.92 -19.40
CA LYS A 304 8.36 -22.17 -19.05
C LYS A 304 9.16 -20.87 -18.85
N LEU A 305 8.78 -19.76 -19.48
CA LEU A 305 9.48 -18.47 -19.38
C LEU A 305 8.89 -17.56 -18.31
N ARG A 306 7.75 -17.89 -17.77
CA ARG A 306 6.96 -17.02 -16.87
C ARG A 306 7.76 -16.45 -15.70
N PHE A 307 8.33 -17.33 -14.87
CA PHE A 307 9.08 -16.92 -13.70
C PHE A 307 10.49 -16.43 -14.04
N TYR A 308 11.07 -16.91 -15.14
CA TYR A 308 12.31 -16.39 -15.66
C TYR A 308 12.16 -14.88 -16.04
N VAL A 309 11.15 -14.56 -16.83
CA VAL A 309 10.86 -13.17 -17.21
C VAL A 309 10.48 -12.32 -15.99
N LEU A 310 9.71 -12.87 -15.04
CA LEU A 310 9.33 -12.15 -13.83
C LEU A 310 10.56 -11.75 -13.01
N ASN A 311 11.48 -12.68 -12.74
CA ASN A 311 12.71 -12.37 -11.99
C ASN A 311 13.67 -11.49 -12.80
N TYR A 312 13.78 -11.70 -14.10
CA TYR A 312 14.53 -10.83 -14.97
C TYR A 312 14.08 -9.38 -14.89
N LEU A 313 12.78 -9.12 -14.99
CA LEU A 313 12.22 -7.77 -14.91
C LEU A 313 12.48 -7.08 -13.54
N LYS A 314 12.66 -7.86 -12.47
CA LYS A 314 12.98 -7.39 -11.11
C LYS A 314 14.47 -7.13 -10.88
N THR A 315 15.34 -7.37 -11.85
CA THR A 315 16.80 -7.15 -11.69
C THR A 315 17.16 -5.65 -11.70
N ASN A 316 18.25 -5.32 -11.01
CA ASN A 316 18.82 -3.97 -11.05
C ASN A 316 19.25 -3.56 -12.47
N GLU A 317 19.67 -4.51 -13.31
CA GLU A 317 20.04 -4.27 -14.72
C GLU A 317 18.84 -3.73 -15.49
N VAL A 318 17.65 -4.33 -15.33
CA VAL A 318 16.42 -3.85 -15.96
C VAL A 318 15.97 -2.53 -15.35
N ALA A 319 16.06 -2.34 -14.06
CA ALA A 319 15.75 -1.06 -13.42
C ALA A 319 16.63 0.08 -13.98
N ASN A 320 17.93 -0.15 -14.11
CA ASN A 320 18.87 0.80 -14.71
C ASN A 320 18.57 1.06 -16.19
N TYR A 321 18.25 0.01 -16.96
CA TYR A 321 17.82 0.16 -18.35
C TYR A 321 16.58 1.06 -18.46
N ILE A 322 15.56 0.80 -17.66
CA ILE A 322 14.34 1.61 -17.62
C ILE A 322 14.69 3.07 -17.31
N GLU A 323 15.49 3.33 -16.27
CA GLU A 323 15.86 4.69 -15.88
C GLU A 323 16.59 5.46 -16.98
N GLN A 324 17.50 4.79 -17.71
CA GLN A 324 18.24 5.39 -18.84
C GLN A 324 17.36 5.68 -20.06
N HIS A 325 16.23 4.97 -20.22
CA HIS A 325 15.32 5.11 -21.36
C HIS A 325 14.01 5.84 -21.01
N LEU A 326 13.96 6.47 -19.81
CA LEU A 326 12.82 7.32 -19.46
C LEU A 326 12.76 8.55 -20.34
N ALA A 327 11.58 8.82 -20.86
CA ALA A 327 11.24 10.05 -21.60
C ALA A 327 10.28 10.94 -20.78
N GLY A 328 10.11 12.18 -21.22
CA GLY A 328 9.20 13.16 -20.61
C GLY A 328 9.86 14.02 -19.53
N SER A 329 9.67 15.34 -19.62
CA SER A 329 10.23 16.33 -18.66
C SER A 329 9.35 16.53 -17.44
N THR A 330 8.04 16.55 -17.60
CA THR A 330 7.08 16.80 -16.52
C THR A 330 6.56 15.49 -15.92
N GLN A 331 6.26 14.52 -16.76
CA GLN A 331 5.84 13.18 -16.34
C GLN A 331 6.69 12.13 -17.06
N LYS A 332 7.49 11.42 -16.28
CA LYS A 332 8.35 10.37 -16.81
C LYS A 332 7.52 9.18 -17.31
N TYR A 333 7.95 8.62 -18.43
CA TYR A 333 7.35 7.39 -18.97
C TYR A 333 8.39 6.56 -19.73
N ILE A 334 8.10 5.27 -19.89
CA ILE A 334 8.82 4.36 -20.78
C ILE A 334 7.91 3.97 -21.96
N SER A 335 8.46 3.94 -23.17
CA SER A 335 7.69 3.60 -24.37
C SER A 335 7.53 2.07 -24.52
N LEU A 336 6.50 1.65 -25.28
CA LEU A 336 6.34 0.26 -25.69
C LEU A 336 7.54 -0.23 -26.51
N THR A 337 8.12 0.64 -27.32
CA THR A 337 9.30 0.33 -28.13
C THR A 337 10.48 -0.08 -27.23
N GLU A 338 10.73 0.67 -26.16
CA GLU A 338 11.80 0.35 -25.21
C GLU A 338 11.53 -0.96 -24.45
N LEU A 339 10.29 -1.22 -24.05
CA LEU A 339 9.93 -2.50 -23.44
C LEU A 339 10.11 -3.69 -24.39
N ARG A 340 9.83 -3.51 -25.68
CA ARG A 340 10.06 -4.50 -26.73
C ARG A 340 11.53 -4.76 -27.00
N ASN A 341 12.34 -3.71 -26.95
CA ASN A 341 13.78 -3.77 -27.20
C ASN A 341 14.60 -4.18 -25.98
N LEU A 342 13.97 -4.34 -24.81
CA LEU A 342 14.64 -4.77 -23.60
C LEU A 342 15.46 -6.05 -23.88
N PRO A 343 16.80 -6.02 -23.74
CA PRO A 343 17.65 -7.13 -24.15
C PRO A 343 17.58 -8.25 -23.11
N ILE A 344 17.18 -9.44 -23.50
CA ILE A 344 17.12 -10.61 -22.64
C ILE A 344 17.82 -11.81 -23.27
N ARG A 345 18.62 -12.53 -22.49
CA ARG A 345 19.22 -13.79 -22.89
C ARG A 345 18.31 -14.95 -22.49
N ILE A 346 18.04 -15.87 -23.41
CA ILE A 346 17.29 -17.09 -23.09
C ILE A 346 18.27 -18.19 -22.69
N PRO A 347 18.07 -18.83 -21.52
CA PRO A 347 18.81 -20.06 -21.15
C PRO A 347 18.45 -21.22 -22.04
N SER A 348 19.21 -22.33 -21.93
CA SER A 348 18.84 -23.60 -22.55
C SER A 348 17.52 -24.14 -21.98
N ASP A 349 16.88 -25.06 -22.69
CA ASP A 349 15.66 -25.70 -22.19
C ASP A 349 15.92 -26.51 -20.91
N GLU A 350 17.11 -27.11 -20.78
CA GLU A 350 17.55 -27.82 -19.58
C GLU A 350 17.71 -26.89 -18.40
N ASP A 351 18.40 -25.76 -18.57
CA ASP A 351 18.57 -24.74 -17.49
C ASP A 351 17.22 -24.17 -17.06
N LEU A 352 16.31 -23.91 -18.00
CA LEU A 352 14.96 -23.42 -17.69
C LEU A 352 14.13 -24.47 -16.94
N GLN A 353 14.28 -25.77 -17.27
CA GLN A 353 13.58 -26.82 -16.56
C GLN A 353 14.07 -26.91 -15.12
N GLU A 354 15.38 -26.98 -14.90
CA GLU A 354 15.97 -26.99 -13.55
C GLU A 354 15.55 -25.76 -12.73
N TYR A 355 15.63 -24.60 -13.34
CA TYR A 355 15.19 -23.36 -12.72
C TYR A 355 13.72 -23.40 -12.32
N ASN A 356 12.83 -23.86 -13.22
CA ASN A 356 11.40 -23.93 -12.93
C ASN A 356 11.05 -24.95 -11.84
N GLU A 357 11.79 -26.05 -11.72
CA GLU A 357 11.62 -27.02 -10.64
C GLU A 357 11.91 -26.38 -9.26
N LEU A 358 12.93 -25.52 -9.19
CA LEU A 358 13.29 -24.80 -7.96
C LEU A 358 12.32 -23.65 -7.66
N ILE A 359 11.93 -22.88 -8.68
CA ILE A 359 11.26 -21.58 -8.47
C ILE A 359 9.74 -21.68 -8.39
N SER A 360 9.13 -22.67 -9.06
CA SER A 360 7.67 -22.80 -9.11
C SER A 360 7.03 -23.01 -7.73
N PRO A 361 7.60 -23.84 -6.83
CA PRO A 361 7.07 -23.97 -5.47
C PRO A 361 7.12 -22.66 -4.68
N ILE A 362 8.19 -21.87 -4.83
CA ILE A 362 8.38 -20.57 -4.16
C ILE A 362 7.28 -19.61 -4.60
N TYR A 363 7.10 -19.41 -5.92
CA TYR A 363 6.03 -18.55 -6.42
C TYR A 363 4.63 -19.09 -6.13
N GLY A 364 4.45 -20.41 -6.09
CA GLY A 364 3.21 -21.04 -5.64
C GLY A 364 2.82 -20.60 -4.23
N GLN A 365 3.78 -20.58 -3.31
CA GLN A 365 3.57 -20.12 -1.94
C GLN A 365 3.34 -18.61 -1.86
N ILE A 366 4.15 -17.80 -2.55
CA ILE A 366 3.98 -16.34 -2.62
C ILE A 366 2.57 -15.97 -3.08
N ILE A 367 2.09 -16.58 -4.16
CA ILE A 367 0.75 -16.32 -4.71
C ILE A 367 -0.33 -16.73 -3.72
N THR A 368 -0.16 -17.86 -3.04
CA THR A 368 -1.11 -18.34 -2.03
C THR A 368 -1.23 -17.36 -0.86
N LEU A 369 -0.09 -16.97 -0.29
CA LEU A 369 -0.06 -16.00 0.83
C LEU A 369 -0.56 -14.60 0.41
N SER A 370 -0.27 -14.17 -0.81
CA SER A 370 -0.79 -12.91 -1.34
C SER A 370 -2.31 -12.91 -1.45
N LYS A 371 -2.91 -14.03 -1.89
CA LYS A 371 -4.37 -14.20 -1.93
C LYS A 371 -4.98 -14.30 -0.54
N GLU A 372 -4.31 -14.98 0.39
CA GLU A 372 -4.73 -15.02 1.79
C GLU A 372 -4.75 -13.60 2.38
N ASN A 373 -3.72 -12.78 2.11
CA ASN A 373 -3.66 -11.40 2.58
C ASN A 373 -4.78 -10.53 1.99
N GLN A 374 -5.15 -10.72 0.73
CA GLN A 374 -6.31 -10.03 0.13
C GLN A 374 -7.60 -10.41 0.86
N TRP A 375 -7.84 -11.71 1.05
CA TRP A 375 -9.01 -12.21 1.76
C TRP A 375 -9.06 -11.72 3.21
N LEU A 376 -7.94 -11.77 3.94
CA LEU A 376 -7.84 -11.26 5.31
C LEU A 376 -8.14 -9.76 5.39
N THR A 377 -7.65 -8.98 4.43
CA THR A 377 -7.92 -7.55 4.34
C THR A 377 -9.41 -7.28 4.12
N GLU A 378 -10.06 -8.02 3.21
CA GLU A 378 -11.50 -7.90 2.96
C GLU A 378 -12.33 -8.35 4.17
N LEU A 379 -11.91 -9.41 4.85
CA LEU A 379 -12.53 -9.89 6.08
C LEU A 379 -12.45 -8.81 7.16
N ARG A 380 -11.26 -8.26 7.43
CA ARG A 380 -11.04 -7.18 8.40
C ARG A 380 -11.92 -5.98 8.09
N ASP A 381 -11.91 -5.51 6.84
CA ASP A 381 -12.66 -4.32 6.40
C ASP A 381 -14.18 -4.54 6.50
N THR A 382 -14.64 -5.78 6.37
CA THR A 382 -16.05 -6.17 6.54
C THR A 382 -16.43 -6.29 8.03
N LEU A 383 -15.55 -6.86 8.84
CA LEU A 383 -15.79 -7.06 10.28
C LEU A 383 -15.70 -5.74 11.05
N LEU A 384 -14.78 -4.87 10.69
CA LEU A 384 -14.49 -3.64 11.42
C LEU A 384 -15.74 -2.79 11.71
N PRO A 385 -16.59 -2.39 10.74
CA PRO A 385 -17.79 -1.63 11.04
C PRO A 385 -18.79 -2.40 11.91
N LYS A 386 -18.94 -3.70 11.72
CA LYS A 386 -19.89 -4.54 12.46
C LYS A 386 -19.47 -4.75 13.91
N LEU A 387 -18.17 -4.85 14.16
CA LEU A 387 -17.60 -4.92 15.51
C LEU A 387 -17.73 -3.56 16.23
N MET A 388 -17.46 -2.47 15.50
CA MET A 388 -17.49 -1.11 16.07
C MET A 388 -18.90 -0.63 16.43
N ASN A 389 -19.94 -1.08 15.72
CA ASN A 389 -21.32 -0.70 15.99
C ASN A 389 -22.09 -1.74 16.83
N GLY A 390 -21.44 -2.86 17.23
CA GLY A 390 -22.02 -3.89 18.06
C GLY A 390 -23.00 -4.83 17.35
N GLU A 391 -22.99 -4.87 16.02
CA GLU A 391 -23.78 -5.85 15.24
C GLU A 391 -23.28 -7.29 15.46
N ILE A 392 -21.97 -7.44 15.68
CA ILE A 392 -21.36 -8.73 16.03
C ILE A 392 -21.02 -8.73 17.52
N ASP A 393 -21.50 -9.73 18.23
CA ASP A 393 -21.11 -9.97 19.63
C ASP A 393 -19.72 -10.63 19.65
N VAL A 394 -18.72 -9.85 20.07
CA VAL A 394 -17.33 -10.33 20.12
C VAL A 394 -17.11 -11.48 21.11
N SER A 395 -18.01 -11.69 22.08
CA SER A 395 -17.92 -12.81 23.01
C SER A 395 -18.20 -14.17 22.36
N GLU A 396 -18.81 -14.18 21.17
CA GLU A 396 -19.11 -15.39 20.40
C GLU A 396 -18.02 -15.73 19.36
N VAL A 397 -17.07 -14.80 19.10
CA VAL A 397 -15.98 -15.02 18.17
C VAL A 397 -14.93 -15.90 18.83
N LYS A 398 -14.79 -17.14 18.34
CA LYS A 398 -13.69 -18.04 18.72
C LYS A 398 -12.48 -17.71 17.84
N ILE A 399 -11.40 -17.29 18.46
CA ILE A 399 -10.10 -17.02 17.82
C ILE A 399 -9.22 -18.26 17.94
#